data_2d70c0cb0ce786068553ef1976d5dbac
#
_entry.id   2d70c0cb0ce786068553ef1976d5dbac
#
_cell.length_a   1.000
_cell.length_b   1.000
_cell.length_c   1.000
_cell.angle_alpha   90.00
_cell.angle_beta   90.00
_cell.angle_gamma   90.00
#
_symmetry.space_group_name_H-M   'P 1'
#
loop_
_entity.id
_entity.type
_entity.pdbx_description
1 polymer ?
#
loop_
_entity_poly.entity_id
_entity_poly.type
_entity_poly.pdbx_seq_one_letter_code
_entity_poly.pdbx_strand_id
1 'polypeptide(L)'
;MKQNFEVYLFGQVLGTHSFLLKGGFLQPDEYSEIAEQYFLPGGETGTAATVLSSLGVSVRMDGTWIGTEVAPMLKAFYADKTVDLSSLCFTEDKGVMDYVVIAGLVRSPMGRFQTLFSTGERWWSIPKEEDIAGCKAAAIDPYFGEESLRAAELCR
;
A
#
# COMPACT_ATOMS: atom_id res chain seq x y z
N MET A 1 -24.43 -7.28 7.79
CA MET A 1 -24.19 -8.16 6.62
C MET A 1 -22.71 -8.11 6.33
N LYS A 2 -22.00 -9.26 6.26
CA LYS A 2 -20.60 -9.26 5.78
C LYS A 2 -20.64 -8.77 4.33
N GLN A 3 -19.90 -7.73 4.03
CA GLN A 3 -19.78 -7.23 2.69
C GLN A 3 -19.01 -8.29 1.88
N ASN A 4 -19.67 -8.86 0.87
CA ASN A 4 -19.00 -9.81 -0.04
C ASN A 4 -18.06 -9.02 -0.94
N PHE A 5 -16.77 -9.33 -0.91
CA PHE A 5 -15.78 -8.84 -1.84
C PHE A 5 -15.31 -9.97 -2.76
N GLU A 6 -14.84 -9.59 -3.93
CA GLU A 6 -14.48 -10.55 -4.99
C GLU A 6 -13.02 -10.96 -4.92
N VAL A 7 -12.15 -10.04 -4.55
CA VAL A 7 -10.70 -10.26 -4.54
C VAL A 7 -10.13 -9.92 -3.17
N TYR A 8 -9.33 -10.83 -2.62
CA TYR A 8 -8.48 -10.59 -1.47
C TYR A 8 -7.07 -10.19 -1.93
N LEU A 9 -6.54 -9.12 -1.38
CA LEU A 9 -5.21 -8.62 -1.68
C LEU A 9 -4.37 -8.62 -0.41
N PHE A 10 -3.23 -9.31 -0.43
CA PHE A 10 -2.30 -9.35 0.68
C PHE A 10 -0.91 -8.89 0.23
N GLY A 11 -0.37 -7.87 0.88
CA GLY A 11 0.97 -7.40 0.58
C GLY A 11 1.24 -5.96 1.01
N GLN A 12 2.10 -5.27 0.26
CA GLN A 12 2.50 -3.90 0.59
C GLN A 12 1.40 -2.89 0.28
N VAL A 13 0.98 -2.16 1.32
CA VAL A 13 0.11 -0.99 1.24
C VAL A 13 0.85 0.19 1.86
N LEU A 14 1.11 1.21 1.09
CA LEU A 14 1.93 2.35 1.46
C LEU A 14 1.21 3.67 1.15
N GLY A 15 1.69 4.76 1.75
CA GLY A 15 1.48 6.08 1.22
C GLY A 15 2.68 6.49 0.36
N THR A 16 2.44 6.88 -0.88
CA THR A 16 3.49 7.33 -1.79
C THR A 16 3.39 8.82 -2.06
N HIS A 17 4.42 9.57 -1.67
CA HIS A 17 4.62 10.93 -2.10
C HIS A 17 5.40 10.96 -3.40
N SER A 18 4.78 11.47 -4.46
CA SER A 18 5.41 11.66 -5.77
C SER A 18 5.68 13.13 -6.02
N PHE A 19 6.90 13.46 -6.44
CA PHE A 19 7.35 14.80 -6.75
C PHE A 19 7.82 14.86 -8.21
N LEU A 20 7.11 15.60 -9.04
CA LEU A 20 7.52 15.85 -10.41
C LEU A 20 8.39 17.10 -10.44
N LEU A 21 9.62 16.98 -10.88
CA LEU A 21 10.55 18.11 -11.01
C LEU A 21 10.34 18.84 -12.34
N LYS A 22 10.50 20.16 -12.33
CA LYS A 22 10.48 20.98 -13.57
C LYS A 22 11.71 20.74 -14.46
N GLY A 23 12.83 20.31 -13.87
CA GLY A 23 14.09 20.03 -14.53
C GLY A 23 14.53 18.57 -14.41
N GLY A 24 15.81 18.33 -14.60
CA GLY A 24 16.44 17.03 -14.35
C GLY A 24 16.64 16.72 -12.87
N PHE A 25 17.20 15.56 -12.58
CA PHE A 25 17.67 15.25 -11.24
C PHE A 25 18.81 16.18 -10.85
N LEU A 26 18.77 16.58 -9.57
CA LEU A 26 19.77 17.48 -8.99
C LEU A 26 21.13 16.81 -8.86
N GLN A 27 22.17 17.56 -9.15
CA GLN A 27 23.52 17.27 -8.68
C GLN A 27 23.69 17.87 -7.27
N PRO A 28 24.72 17.45 -6.50
CA PRO A 28 25.02 18.08 -5.22
C PRO A 28 25.09 19.61 -5.35
N ASP A 29 24.53 20.32 -4.37
CA ASP A 29 24.47 21.80 -4.30
C ASP A 29 23.59 22.48 -5.37
N GLU A 30 22.83 21.75 -6.17
CA GLU A 30 21.86 22.30 -7.11
C GLU A 30 20.46 22.44 -6.49
N TYR A 31 19.66 23.32 -7.06
CA TYR A 31 18.25 23.53 -6.74
C TYR A 31 17.36 23.15 -7.93
N SER A 32 16.24 22.48 -7.65
CA SER A 32 15.20 22.27 -8.63
C SER A 32 13.83 22.56 -8.04
N GLU A 33 12.92 22.97 -8.87
CA GLU A 33 11.54 23.29 -8.49
C GLU A 33 10.65 22.06 -8.68
N ILE A 34 9.79 21.78 -7.69
CA ILE A 34 8.74 20.79 -7.83
C ILE A 34 7.61 21.41 -8.64
N ALA A 35 7.29 20.82 -9.80
CA ALA A 35 6.18 21.23 -10.63
C ALA A 35 4.84 20.75 -10.09
N GLU A 36 4.79 19.48 -9.68
CA GLU A 36 3.60 18.83 -9.16
C GLU A 36 3.97 17.86 -8.04
N GLN A 37 3.04 17.66 -7.12
CA GLN A 37 3.18 16.66 -6.05
C GLN A 37 1.86 15.91 -5.85
N TYR A 38 1.98 14.64 -5.53
CA TYR A 38 0.85 13.77 -5.24
C TYR A 38 1.11 12.96 -3.98
N PHE A 39 0.06 12.67 -3.21
CA PHE A 39 0.10 11.73 -2.12
C PHE A 39 -1.03 10.71 -2.32
N LEU A 40 -0.67 9.51 -2.73
CA LEU A 40 -1.58 8.47 -3.21
C LEU A 40 -1.27 7.12 -2.57
N PRO A 41 -2.23 6.18 -2.57
CA PRO A 41 -1.96 4.80 -2.22
C PRO A 41 -0.88 4.21 -3.14
N GLY A 42 0.08 3.55 -2.52
CA GLY A 42 1.19 2.87 -3.19
C GLY A 42 1.40 1.46 -2.65
N GLY A 43 2.52 0.87 -3.03
CA GLY A 43 2.79 -0.56 -2.86
C GLY A 43 2.03 -1.41 -3.88
N GLU A 44 2.43 -2.65 -4.02
CA GLU A 44 1.82 -3.58 -4.99
C GLU A 44 0.33 -3.78 -4.71
N THR A 45 -0.02 -4.01 -3.44
CA THR A 45 -1.41 -4.21 -2.98
C THR A 45 -2.24 -2.93 -3.10
N GLY A 46 -1.72 -1.77 -2.68
CA GLY A 46 -2.42 -0.50 -2.82
C GLY A 46 -2.67 -0.13 -4.29
N THR A 47 -1.69 -0.36 -5.16
CA THR A 47 -1.82 -0.14 -6.60
C THR A 47 -2.85 -1.10 -7.22
N ALA A 48 -2.79 -2.39 -6.88
CA ALA A 48 -3.75 -3.38 -7.36
C ALA A 48 -5.18 -3.04 -6.93
N ALA A 49 -5.38 -2.64 -5.66
CA ALA A 49 -6.69 -2.23 -5.16
C ALA A 49 -7.24 -1.01 -5.91
N THR A 50 -6.39 -0.03 -6.22
CA THR A 50 -6.77 1.15 -7.01
C THR A 50 -7.23 0.77 -8.40
N VAL A 51 -6.49 -0.08 -9.10
CA VAL A 51 -6.82 -0.53 -10.45
C VAL A 51 -8.12 -1.36 -10.44
N LEU A 52 -8.20 -2.37 -9.59
CA LEU A 52 -9.37 -3.27 -9.54
C LEU A 52 -10.65 -2.52 -9.17
N SER A 53 -10.59 -1.64 -8.17
CA SER A 53 -11.78 -0.84 -7.79
C SER A 53 -12.22 0.12 -8.91
N SER A 54 -11.29 0.65 -9.69
CA SER A 54 -11.59 1.48 -10.87
C SER A 54 -12.26 0.67 -12.00
N LEU A 55 -12.06 -0.64 -12.02
CA LEU A 55 -12.73 -1.57 -12.92
C LEU A 55 -14.05 -2.13 -12.35
N GLY A 56 -14.49 -1.62 -11.20
CA GLY A 56 -15.73 -2.04 -10.54
C GLY A 56 -15.63 -3.35 -9.74
N VAL A 57 -14.43 -3.88 -9.55
CA VAL A 57 -14.19 -5.10 -8.76
C VAL A 57 -14.12 -4.72 -7.28
N SER A 58 -14.85 -5.44 -6.43
CA SER A 58 -14.78 -5.26 -4.98
C SER A 58 -13.59 -6.02 -4.39
N VAL A 59 -12.78 -5.31 -3.61
CA VAL A 59 -11.55 -5.86 -3.04
C VAL A 59 -11.48 -5.68 -1.54
N ARG A 60 -10.83 -6.61 -0.85
CA ARG A 60 -10.39 -6.44 0.54
C ARG A 60 -8.87 -6.39 0.57
N MET A 61 -8.34 -5.38 1.25
CA MET A 61 -6.89 -5.23 1.45
C MET A 61 -6.46 -5.70 2.82
N ASP A 62 -5.33 -6.39 2.86
CA ASP A 62 -4.60 -6.79 4.05
C ASP A 62 -3.09 -6.70 3.77
N GLY A 63 -2.27 -6.70 4.80
CA GLY A 63 -0.81 -6.67 4.66
C GLY A 63 -0.14 -5.70 5.63
N THR A 64 0.58 -4.71 5.12
CA THR A 64 1.32 -3.74 5.94
C THR A 64 0.44 -2.99 6.93
N TRP A 65 0.98 -2.73 8.09
CA TRP A 65 0.35 -1.86 9.08
C TRP A 65 0.42 -0.41 8.62
N ILE A 66 -0.67 0.32 8.85
CA ILE A 66 -0.88 1.68 8.34
C ILE A 66 -0.71 2.67 9.49
N GLY A 67 0.31 3.49 9.40
CA GLY A 67 0.60 4.53 10.38
C GLY A 67 -0.29 5.77 10.25
N THR A 68 -0.20 6.64 11.26
CA THR A 68 -1.01 7.87 11.37
C THR A 68 -0.84 8.84 10.20
N GLU A 69 0.31 8.85 9.55
CA GLU A 69 0.55 9.74 8.40
C GLU A 69 -0.18 9.27 7.12
N VAL A 70 -0.33 7.96 6.94
CA VAL A 70 -0.94 7.35 5.75
C VAL A 70 -2.44 7.12 5.92
N ALA A 71 -2.87 6.80 7.12
CA ALA A 71 -4.25 6.39 7.40
C ALA A 71 -5.32 7.38 6.92
N PRO A 72 -5.22 8.70 7.14
CA PRO A 72 -6.22 9.66 6.68
C PRO A 72 -6.33 9.70 5.16
N MET A 73 -5.21 9.70 4.46
CA MET A 73 -5.16 9.70 2.99
C MET A 73 -5.80 8.43 2.44
N LEU A 74 -5.40 7.26 2.97
CA LEU A 74 -5.88 5.97 2.50
C LEU A 74 -7.40 5.84 2.67
N LYS A 75 -7.92 6.21 3.84
CA LYS A 75 -9.36 6.20 4.12
C LYS A 75 -10.14 7.15 3.22
N ALA A 76 -9.64 8.37 3.01
CA ALA A 76 -10.26 9.34 2.12
C ALA A 76 -10.25 8.88 0.66
N PHE A 77 -9.13 8.32 0.19
CA PHE A 77 -8.98 7.87 -1.20
C PHE A 77 -9.93 6.74 -1.57
N TYR A 78 -10.20 5.82 -0.62
CA TYR A 78 -11.07 4.67 -0.85
C TYR A 78 -12.51 4.84 -0.35
N ALA A 79 -12.87 6.01 0.20
CA ALA A 79 -14.19 6.23 0.81
C ALA A 79 -15.37 6.00 -0.14
N ASP A 80 -15.21 6.29 -1.42
CA ASP A 80 -16.20 6.15 -2.50
C ASP A 80 -15.97 4.93 -3.41
N LYS A 81 -15.01 4.07 -3.06
CA LYS A 81 -14.61 2.91 -3.87
C LYS A 81 -15.05 1.59 -3.22
N THR A 82 -15.10 0.55 -4.03
CA THR A 82 -15.42 -0.81 -3.58
C THR A 82 -14.21 -1.51 -2.92
N VAL A 83 -13.58 -0.81 -1.97
CA VAL A 83 -12.40 -1.29 -1.25
C VAL A 83 -12.70 -1.42 0.23
N ASP A 84 -12.53 -2.61 0.77
CA ASP A 84 -12.67 -2.92 2.19
C ASP A 84 -11.31 -2.84 2.87
N LEU A 85 -11.17 -1.96 3.85
CA LEU A 85 -9.97 -1.74 4.65
C LEU A 85 -10.02 -2.43 6.01
N SER A 86 -11.04 -3.24 6.29
CA SER A 86 -11.29 -3.78 7.64
C SER A 86 -10.24 -4.78 8.12
N SER A 87 -9.49 -5.40 7.21
CA SER A 87 -8.39 -6.31 7.55
C SER A 87 -7.04 -5.60 7.73
N LEU A 88 -6.94 -4.31 7.35
CA LEU A 88 -5.74 -3.53 7.62
C LEU A 88 -5.62 -3.16 9.10
N CYS A 89 -4.42 -3.29 9.63
CA CYS A 89 -4.08 -2.83 10.98
C CYS A 89 -3.67 -1.36 10.93
N PHE A 90 -4.43 -0.50 11.58
CA PHE A 90 -4.08 0.91 11.77
C PHE A 90 -3.37 1.09 13.11
N THR A 91 -2.22 1.77 13.12
CA THR A 91 -1.34 1.89 14.29
C THR A 91 -0.81 3.33 14.42
N GLU A 92 -0.44 3.71 15.65
CA GLU A 92 0.08 5.06 15.92
C GLU A 92 1.58 5.20 15.65
N ASP A 93 2.32 4.12 15.75
CA ASP A 93 3.78 4.11 15.81
C ASP A 93 4.49 3.39 14.65
N LYS A 94 3.75 2.73 13.79
CA LYS A 94 4.30 1.94 12.68
C LYS A 94 3.68 2.35 11.36
N GLY A 95 4.43 2.21 10.29
CA GLY A 95 3.94 2.51 8.95
C GLY A 95 5.07 2.66 7.96
N VAL A 96 4.73 2.60 6.69
CA VAL A 96 5.67 2.71 5.59
C VAL A 96 5.21 3.80 4.64
N MET A 97 6.14 4.63 4.24
CA MET A 97 5.93 5.66 3.23
C MET A 97 7.02 5.57 2.17
N ASP A 98 6.63 5.74 0.94
CA ASP A 98 7.54 5.92 -0.17
C ASP A 98 7.56 7.35 -0.66
N TYR A 99 8.72 7.77 -1.11
CA TYR A 99 8.93 9.03 -1.83
C TYR A 99 9.46 8.71 -3.22
N VAL A 100 8.82 9.26 -4.23
CA VAL A 100 9.23 9.06 -5.62
C VAL A 100 9.52 10.41 -6.24
N VAL A 101 10.76 10.64 -6.64
CA VAL A 101 11.14 11.84 -7.40
C VAL A 101 11.17 11.47 -8.88
N ILE A 102 10.47 12.25 -9.69
CA ILE A 102 10.31 12.05 -11.13
C ILE A 102 10.89 13.24 -11.86
N ALA A 103 11.82 12.99 -12.78
CA ALA A 103 12.42 13.99 -13.67
C ALA A 103 12.37 13.48 -15.12
N GLY A 104 11.45 14.02 -15.91
CA GLY A 104 11.17 13.52 -17.25
C GLY A 104 10.66 12.09 -17.23
N LEU A 105 11.39 11.16 -17.84
CA LEU A 105 11.06 9.73 -17.88
C LEU A 105 11.79 8.88 -16.82
N VAL A 106 12.56 9.53 -15.95
CA VAL A 106 13.34 8.83 -14.92
C VAL A 106 12.71 9.05 -13.55
N ARG A 107 12.70 8.01 -12.71
CA ARG A 107 12.21 8.06 -11.34
C ARG A 107 13.27 7.56 -10.36
N SER A 108 13.30 8.15 -9.18
CA SER A 108 14.11 7.71 -8.05
C SER A 108 13.22 7.44 -6.84
N PRO A 109 12.93 6.17 -6.50
CA PRO A 109 12.16 5.82 -5.32
C PRO A 109 13.04 5.85 -4.07
N MET A 110 12.45 6.27 -2.94
CA MET A 110 13.05 6.24 -1.61
C MET A 110 12.00 5.80 -0.59
N GLY A 111 12.32 4.85 0.27
CA GLY A 111 11.42 4.40 1.32
C GLY A 111 11.71 5.09 2.66
N ARG A 112 10.67 5.40 3.41
CA ARG A 112 10.76 5.79 4.82
C ARG A 112 9.87 4.87 5.66
N PHE A 113 10.48 4.29 6.66
CA PHE A 113 9.81 3.46 7.65
C PHE A 113 9.72 4.21 8.98
N GLN A 114 8.58 4.17 9.63
CA GLN A 114 8.34 4.98 10.83
C GLN A 114 9.11 4.44 12.05
N THR A 115 9.22 3.11 12.22
CA THR A 115 9.96 2.50 13.34
C THR A 115 10.55 1.15 12.99
N LEU A 116 11.34 0.98 11.95
CA LEU A 116 11.30 -0.25 11.43
C LEU A 116 12.27 -1.29 11.62
N PHE A 117 13.20 -1.42 10.99
CA PHE A 117 14.05 -2.60 10.88
C PHE A 117 15.03 -2.79 12.04
N SER A 118 15.14 -1.81 12.93
CA SER A 118 16.06 -1.86 14.08
C SER A 118 15.59 -2.78 15.21
N THR A 119 14.32 -3.10 15.28
CA THR A 119 13.74 -3.86 16.40
C THR A 119 13.41 -5.31 16.08
N GLY A 120 13.46 -5.71 14.81
CA GLY A 120 13.02 -7.04 14.37
C GLY A 120 11.53 -7.31 14.58
N GLU A 121 10.75 -6.27 14.91
CA GLU A 121 9.31 -6.40 15.08
C GLU A 121 8.59 -6.49 13.74
N ARG A 122 7.50 -7.26 13.75
CA ARG A 122 6.60 -7.36 12.60
C ARG A 122 5.91 -6.03 12.34
N TRP A 123 5.68 -5.70 11.06
CA TRP A 123 4.99 -4.51 10.60
C TRP A 123 3.93 -4.82 9.52
N TRP A 124 3.47 -6.07 9.52
CA TRP A 124 2.40 -6.58 8.65
C TRP A 124 1.50 -7.55 9.41
N SER A 125 0.31 -7.74 8.90
CA SER A 125 -0.71 -8.62 9.45
C SER A 125 -0.35 -10.10 9.27
N ILE A 126 -0.98 -10.96 10.07
CA ILE A 126 -1.03 -12.39 9.82
C ILE A 126 -2.37 -12.67 9.16
N PRO A 127 -2.39 -13.20 7.92
CA PRO A 127 -3.63 -13.53 7.22
C PRO A 127 -4.49 -14.51 8.01
N LYS A 128 -5.80 -14.27 8.03
CA LYS A 128 -6.79 -15.10 8.72
C LYS A 128 -7.81 -15.62 7.74
N GLU A 129 -8.36 -16.78 8.02
CA GLU A 129 -9.42 -17.41 7.23
C GLU A 129 -10.65 -16.49 7.08
N GLU A 130 -11.01 -15.78 8.15
CA GLU A 130 -12.15 -14.86 8.17
C GLU A 130 -11.98 -13.65 7.25
N ASP A 131 -10.74 -13.24 6.96
CA ASP A 131 -10.42 -12.14 6.05
C ASP A 131 -10.52 -12.54 4.58
N ILE A 132 -10.34 -13.82 4.29
CA ILE A 132 -10.33 -14.40 2.94
C ILE A 132 -11.68 -15.02 2.58
N ALA A 133 -12.47 -15.40 3.59
CA ALA A 133 -13.72 -16.11 3.40
C ALA A 133 -14.68 -15.39 2.44
N GLY A 134 -15.08 -16.08 1.37
CA GLY A 134 -16.03 -15.59 0.38
C GLY A 134 -15.42 -14.85 -0.80
N CYS A 135 -14.09 -14.68 -0.87
CA CYS A 135 -13.44 -14.17 -2.06
C CYS A 135 -13.43 -15.22 -3.19
N LYS A 136 -13.39 -14.74 -4.42
CA LYS A 136 -13.34 -15.58 -5.65
C LYS A 136 -11.91 -15.72 -6.17
N ALA A 137 -11.06 -14.77 -5.84
CA ALA A 137 -9.66 -14.72 -6.25
C ALA A 137 -8.81 -14.01 -5.18
N ALA A 138 -7.50 -14.25 -5.22
CA ALA A 138 -6.54 -13.54 -4.40
C ALA A 138 -5.33 -13.13 -5.22
N ALA A 139 -4.75 -11.96 -4.90
CA ALA A 139 -3.42 -11.58 -5.33
C ALA A 139 -2.54 -11.37 -4.09
N ILE A 140 -1.41 -12.05 -4.04
CA ILE A 140 -0.55 -12.12 -2.87
C ILE A 140 0.86 -11.71 -3.29
N ASP A 141 1.35 -10.65 -2.64
CA ASP A 141 2.73 -10.20 -2.78
C ASP A 141 3.65 -11.16 -2.01
N PRO A 142 4.67 -11.76 -2.62
CA PRO A 142 5.56 -12.69 -1.95
C PRO A 142 6.53 -12.04 -0.94
N TYR A 143 6.48 -10.74 -0.77
CA TYR A 143 7.43 -9.97 0.03
C TYR A 143 7.52 -10.42 1.50
N PHE A 144 6.42 -10.88 2.09
CA PHE A 144 6.34 -11.23 3.51
C PHE A 144 6.61 -12.71 3.82
N GLY A 145 7.18 -13.46 2.88
CA GLY A 145 7.64 -14.83 3.10
C GLY A 145 6.56 -15.77 3.64
N GLU A 146 6.66 -16.17 4.91
CA GLU A 146 5.75 -17.13 5.54
C GLU A 146 4.30 -16.66 5.56
N GLU A 147 4.04 -15.39 5.83
CA GLU A 147 2.69 -14.85 5.84
C GLU A 147 2.08 -14.80 4.43
N SER A 148 2.87 -14.52 3.42
CA SER A 148 2.43 -14.62 2.01
C SER A 148 2.08 -16.05 1.64
N LEU A 149 2.89 -17.02 2.05
CA LEU A 149 2.60 -18.44 1.87
C LEU A 149 1.33 -18.86 2.61
N ARG A 150 1.18 -18.43 3.86
CA ARG A 150 -0.04 -18.68 4.65
C ARG A 150 -1.29 -18.10 3.97
N ALA A 151 -1.23 -16.87 3.43
CA ALA A 151 -2.34 -16.30 2.67
C ALA A 151 -2.70 -17.19 1.47
N ALA A 152 -1.70 -17.66 0.72
CA ALA A 152 -1.91 -18.54 -0.42
C ALA A 152 -2.51 -19.90 -0.02
N GLU A 153 -2.13 -20.47 1.11
CA GLU A 153 -2.67 -21.72 1.64
C GLU A 153 -4.13 -21.58 2.05
N LEU A 154 -4.50 -20.46 2.69
CA LEU A 154 -5.88 -20.17 3.08
C LEU A 154 -6.82 -19.88 1.90
N CYS A 155 -6.28 -19.57 0.71
CA CYS A 155 -7.05 -19.37 -0.52
C CYS A 155 -7.36 -20.66 -1.29
N ARG A 156 -6.93 -21.82 -0.85
CA ARG A 156 -7.18 -23.12 -1.48
C ARG A 156 -8.48 -23.74 -1.01
#